data_0230a2d231bfaa9e55cbb87ba5fb7c22
#
_entry.id   0230a2d231bfaa9e55cbb87ba5fb7c22
#
_cell.length_a   1.000
_cell.length_b   1.000
_cell.length_c   1.000
_cell.angle_alpha   90.00
_cell.angle_beta   90.00
_cell.angle_gamma   90.00
#
_symmetry.space_group_name_H-M   'P 1'
#
loop_
_entity.id
_entity.type
_entity.pdbx_description
1 polymer ?
#
loop_
_entity_poly.entity_id
_entity_poly.type
_entity_poly.pdbx_seq_one_letter_code
_entity_poly.pdbx_strand_id
1 'polypeptide(L)'
;FVISGRPKQGQTLDEVKDLFLAEIDKLKKGEFDEGLLEAAINNYKLMQMYRMDRNDGRADMFVSSFIDGVDWKDEVASLDRMSKVTKQQIVDFANKYFGDNYALIYKRQGKDPNEKKIDKPKITPIVMNRDSSSLFLKEIQASKVAPIEPVFLDYSKDLQKLTAQSNIPVLYKENTSNDLFSLMYVFDMGTNNDKAMGTAFEYMKYLGTSKMSLKEINEEFYKLACYFNVF
;
A
#
# COMPACT_ATOMS: atom_id res chain seq x y z
N PHE A 1 4.31 3.55 -16.28
CA PHE A 1 4.62 4.17 -14.97
C PHE A 1 3.90 5.49 -14.84
N VAL A 2 3.36 5.80 -13.67
CA VAL A 2 2.73 7.08 -13.35
C VAL A 2 3.39 7.62 -12.08
N ILE A 3 3.89 8.85 -12.15
CA ILE A 3 4.40 9.58 -10.99
C ILE A 3 3.49 10.79 -10.82
N SER A 4 3.02 11.03 -9.61
CA SER A 4 2.15 12.17 -9.32
C SER A 4 2.61 12.90 -8.07
N GLY A 5 2.41 14.21 -8.03
CA GLY A 5 2.77 15.03 -6.89
C GLY A 5 1.90 16.28 -6.79
N ARG A 6 1.93 16.89 -5.61
CA ARG A 6 1.25 18.16 -5.34
C ARG A 6 2.28 19.18 -4.87
N PRO A 7 2.25 20.39 -5.42
CA PRO A 7 3.14 21.45 -4.95
C PRO A 7 2.81 21.82 -3.49
N LYS A 8 3.83 22.13 -2.73
CA LYS A 8 3.68 22.78 -1.43
C LYS A 8 3.29 24.25 -1.61
N GLN A 9 2.89 24.90 -0.52
CA GLN A 9 2.60 26.31 -0.57
C GLN A 9 3.82 27.11 -1.09
N GLY A 10 3.61 27.93 -2.11
CA GLY A 10 4.66 28.72 -2.78
C GLY A 10 5.49 27.96 -3.82
N GLN A 11 5.28 26.66 -4.00
CA GLN A 11 5.95 25.85 -5.01
C GLN A 11 5.13 25.80 -6.30
N THR A 12 5.79 25.89 -7.43
CA THR A 12 5.17 25.79 -8.77
C THR A 12 5.02 24.32 -9.21
N LEU A 13 4.15 24.09 -10.20
CA LEU A 13 4.01 22.78 -10.83
C LEU A 13 5.27 22.36 -11.59
N ASP A 14 5.99 23.32 -12.19
CA ASP A 14 7.23 23.06 -12.91
C ASP A 14 8.36 22.64 -11.95
N GLU A 15 8.48 23.26 -10.78
CA GLU A 15 9.43 22.80 -9.75
C GLU A 15 9.14 21.37 -9.30
N VAL A 16 7.88 20.96 -9.17
CA VAL A 16 7.54 19.56 -8.85
C VAL A 16 7.93 18.62 -9.99
N LYS A 17 7.68 18.99 -11.24
CA LYS A 17 8.14 18.25 -12.42
C LYS A 17 9.65 18.06 -12.40
N ASP A 18 10.39 19.15 -12.17
CA ASP A 18 11.86 19.12 -12.20
C ASP A 18 12.44 18.25 -11.09
N LEU A 19 11.79 18.20 -9.91
CA LEU A 19 12.15 17.25 -8.86
C LEU A 19 11.97 15.78 -9.30
N PHE A 20 10.86 15.45 -9.98
CA PHE A 20 10.66 14.09 -10.49
C PHE A 20 11.72 13.71 -11.54
N LEU A 21 12.01 14.61 -12.46
CA LEU A 21 13.03 14.35 -13.48
C LEU A 21 14.42 14.19 -12.86
N ALA A 22 14.75 14.97 -11.84
CA ALA A 22 16.01 14.84 -11.11
C ALA A 22 16.13 13.48 -10.39
N GLU A 23 15.06 12.97 -9.77
CA GLU A 23 15.08 11.63 -9.15
C GLU A 23 15.19 10.51 -10.20
N ILE A 24 14.54 10.65 -11.36
CA ILE A 24 14.72 9.72 -12.48
C ILE A 24 16.18 9.73 -12.97
N ASP A 25 16.82 10.88 -13.05
CA ASP A 25 18.23 11.00 -13.45
C ASP A 25 19.16 10.34 -12.44
N LYS A 26 18.92 10.48 -11.15
CA LYS A 26 19.66 9.74 -10.10
C LYS A 26 19.50 8.23 -10.28
N LEU A 27 18.28 7.77 -10.54
CA LEU A 27 18.01 6.36 -10.80
C LEU A 27 18.80 5.83 -11.99
N LYS A 28 18.84 6.59 -13.10
CA LYS A 28 19.61 6.26 -14.31
C LYS A 28 21.13 6.21 -14.06
N LYS A 29 21.62 7.02 -13.13
CA LYS A 29 23.05 7.06 -12.74
C LYS A 29 23.40 6.04 -11.66
N GLY A 30 22.41 5.36 -11.08
CA GLY A 30 22.61 4.46 -9.95
C GLY A 30 22.93 5.20 -8.63
N GLU A 31 22.56 6.46 -8.50
CA GLU A 31 22.77 7.29 -7.32
C GLU A 31 21.71 7.01 -6.25
N PHE A 32 21.58 5.74 -5.85
CA PHE A 32 20.70 5.29 -4.77
C PHE A 32 21.36 4.18 -3.95
N ASP A 33 20.94 4.05 -2.71
CA ASP A 33 21.43 3.02 -1.78
C ASP A 33 20.99 1.62 -2.25
N GLU A 34 21.91 0.66 -2.28
CA GLU A 34 21.59 -0.74 -2.59
C GLU A 34 20.61 -1.37 -1.61
N GLY A 35 20.64 -0.96 -0.35
CA GLY A 35 19.69 -1.39 0.67
C GLY A 35 18.23 -1.06 0.34
N LEU A 36 17.97 -0.10 -0.55
CA LEU A 36 16.63 0.20 -1.01
C LEU A 36 16.00 -0.91 -1.86
N LEU A 37 16.80 -1.75 -2.53
CA LEU A 37 16.27 -2.90 -3.28
C LEU A 37 15.71 -3.94 -2.31
N GLU A 38 16.46 -4.30 -1.30
CA GLU A 38 16.02 -5.21 -0.25
C GLU A 38 14.80 -4.64 0.49
N ALA A 39 14.83 -3.36 0.83
CA ALA A 39 13.70 -2.67 1.44
C ALA A 39 12.44 -2.74 0.57
N ALA A 40 12.54 -2.49 -0.74
CA ALA A 40 11.42 -2.57 -1.66
C ALA A 40 10.83 -3.99 -1.73
N ILE A 41 11.68 -5.02 -1.77
CA ILE A 41 11.28 -6.42 -1.77
C ILE A 41 10.57 -6.79 -0.46
N ASN A 42 11.11 -6.37 0.68
CA ASN A 42 10.51 -6.62 1.99
C ASN A 42 9.16 -5.93 2.14
N ASN A 43 9.02 -4.69 1.67
CA ASN A 43 7.73 -3.98 1.65
C ASN A 43 6.71 -4.68 0.73
N TYR A 44 7.14 -5.15 -0.45
CA TYR A 44 6.27 -5.92 -1.34
C TYR A 44 5.83 -7.25 -0.69
N LYS A 45 6.76 -7.97 -0.04
CA LYS A 45 6.47 -9.19 0.72
C LYS A 45 5.43 -8.91 1.82
N LEU A 46 5.62 -7.84 2.59
CA LEU A 46 4.68 -7.43 3.63
C LEU A 46 3.28 -7.18 3.05
N MET A 47 3.19 -6.43 1.95
CA MET A 47 1.91 -6.18 1.28
C MET A 47 1.24 -7.47 0.78
N GLN A 48 2.01 -8.40 0.22
CA GLN A 48 1.49 -9.70 -0.18
C GLN A 48 0.97 -10.51 1.00
N MET A 49 1.68 -10.52 2.14
CA MET A 49 1.24 -11.20 3.34
C MET A 49 -0.11 -10.66 3.85
N TYR A 50 -0.28 -9.33 3.90
CA TYR A 50 -1.57 -8.72 4.25
C TYR A 50 -2.68 -9.04 3.23
N ARG A 51 -2.35 -9.07 1.94
CA ARG A 51 -3.31 -9.43 0.90
C ARG A 51 -3.75 -10.89 1.03
N MET A 52 -2.81 -11.79 1.30
CA MET A 52 -3.07 -13.23 1.44
C MET A 52 -3.77 -13.60 2.76
N ASP A 53 -3.72 -12.76 3.77
CA ASP A 53 -4.39 -12.97 5.06
C ASP A 53 -5.94 -12.93 4.91
N ARG A 54 -6.42 -12.30 3.85
CA ARG A 54 -7.85 -12.14 3.55
C ARG A 54 -8.30 -13.04 2.40
N ASN A 55 -9.51 -13.62 2.52
CA ASN A 55 -10.09 -14.48 1.48
C ASN A 55 -10.31 -13.74 0.14
N ASP A 56 -10.82 -12.50 0.21
CA ASP A 56 -10.99 -11.65 -0.97
C ASP A 56 -9.64 -11.33 -1.63
N GLY A 57 -8.61 -11.03 -0.86
CA GLY A 57 -7.26 -10.78 -1.38
C GLY A 57 -6.68 -11.99 -2.12
N ARG A 58 -6.88 -13.21 -1.58
CA ARG A 58 -6.49 -14.45 -2.26
C ARG A 58 -7.26 -14.67 -3.56
N ALA A 59 -8.57 -14.45 -3.52
CA ALA A 59 -9.42 -14.57 -4.71
C ALA A 59 -9.00 -13.56 -5.80
N ASP A 60 -8.74 -12.30 -5.41
CA ASP A 60 -8.29 -11.27 -6.33
C ASP A 60 -6.94 -11.58 -6.99
N MET A 61 -6.04 -12.29 -6.32
CA MET A 61 -4.78 -12.72 -6.94
C MET A 61 -5.03 -13.68 -8.10
N PHE A 62 -5.94 -14.66 -7.94
CA PHE A 62 -6.31 -15.58 -9.02
C PHE A 62 -6.98 -14.84 -10.17
N VAL A 63 -7.92 -13.94 -9.86
CA VAL A 63 -8.62 -13.14 -10.87
C VAL A 63 -7.64 -12.25 -11.66
N SER A 64 -6.73 -11.57 -10.96
CA SER A 64 -5.72 -10.71 -11.60
C SER A 64 -4.80 -11.51 -12.50
N SER A 65 -4.27 -12.64 -12.01
CA SER A 65 -3.41 -13.54 -12.80
C SER A 65 -4.13 -14.01 -14.09
N PHE A 66 -5.42 -14.35 -13.99
CA PHE A 66 -6.22 -14.74 -15.15
C PHE A 66 -6.44 -13.59 -16.15
N ILE A 67 -6.79 -12.39 -15.65
CA ILE A 67 -7.03 -11.21 -16.51
C ILE A 67 -5.75 -10.78 -17.22
N ASP A 68 -4.63 -10.78 -16.50
CA ASP A 68 -3.33 -10.37 -17.02
C ASP A 68 -2.68 -11.44 -17.92
N GLY A 69 -3.28 -12.65 -17.98
CA GLY A 69 -2.72 -13.77 -18.74
C GLY A 69 -1.40 -14.28 -18.18
N VAL A 70 -1.17 -14.11 -16.89
CA VAL A 70 0.01 -14.60 -16.19
C VAL A 70 -0.27 -16.01 -15.66
N ASP A 71 0.63 -16.96 -15.94
CA ASP A 71 0.53 -18.30 -15.35
C ASP A 71 0.64 -18.21 -13.82
N TRP A 72 -0.23 -18.93 -13.12
CA TRP A 72 -0.22 -18.93 -11.65
C TRP A 72 1.14 -19.32 -11.06
N LYS A 73 1.86 -20.22 -11.70
CA LYS A 73 3.23 -20.59 -11.33
C LYS A 73 4.16 -19.38 -11.35
N ASP A 74 4.00 -18.51 -12.35
CA ASP A 74 4.81 -17.31 -12.50
C ASP A 74 4.39 -16.22 -11.49
N GLU A 75 3.11 -16.13 -11.16
CA GLU A 75 2.64 -15.24 -10.10
C GLU A 75 3.25 -15.64 -8.75
N VAL A 76 3.18 -16.90 -8.36
CA VAL A 76 3.77 -17.41 -7.12
C VAL A 76 5.29 -17.18 -7.06
N ALA A 77 6.00 -17.32 -8.20
CA ALA A 77 7.44 -17.10 -8.27
C ALA A 77 7.84 -15.61 -8.37
N SER A 78 6.89 -14.68 -8.35
CA SER A 78 7.17 -13.25 -8.57
C SER A 78 8.14 -12.67 -7.55
N LEU A 79 7.97 -12.99 -6.27
CA LEU A 79 8.85 -12.54 -5.19
C LEU A 79 10.27 -13.07 -5.34
N ASP A 80 10.42 -14.35 -5.70
CA ASP A 80 11.74 -14.96 -5.94
C ASP A 80 12.45 -14.34 -7.15
N ARG A 81 11.70 -13.93 -8.18
CA ARG A 81 12.27 -13.19 -9.31
C ARG A 81 12.69 -11.78 -8.90
N MET A 82 11.88 -11.09 -8.14
CA MET A 82 12.20 -9.75 -7.64
C MET A 82 13.45 -9.75 -6.77
N SER A 83 13.62 -10.76 -5.90
CA SER A 83 14.79 -10.87 -5.02
C SER A 83 16.14 -11.04 -5.76
N LYS A 84 16.09 -11.39 -7.02
CA LYS A 84 17.29 -11.56 -7.87
C LYS A 84 17.62 -10.33 -8.72
N VAL A 85 16.79 -9.29 -8.65
CA VAL A 85 17.02 -8.05 -9.39
C VAL A 85 18.21 -7.31 -8.80
N THR A 86 19.15 -6.91 -9.66
CA THR A 86 20.35 -6.19 -9.26
C THR A 86 20.19 -4.67 -9.48
N LYS A 87 21.00 -3.90 -8.79
CA LYS A 87 21.09 -2.45 -9.00
C LYS A 87 21.36 -2.11 -10.47
N GLN A 88 22.29 -2.83 -11.12
CA GLN A 88 22.62 -2.59 -12.52
C GLN A 88 21.41 -2.81 -13.44
N GLN A 89 20.61 -3.86 -13.21
CA GLN A 89 19.40 -4.10 -13.98
C GLN A 89 18.36 -2.97 -13.83
N ILE A 90 18.25 -2.36 -12.65
CA ILE A 90 17.38 -1.19 -12.44
C ILE A 90 17.92 0.02 -13.23
N VAL A 91 19.23 0.27 -13.19
CA VAL A 91 19.88 1.35 -13.96
C VAL A 91 19.67 1.15 -15.45
N ASP A 92 19.89 -0.06 -15.95
CA ASP A 92 19.73 -0.40 -17.38
C ASP A 92 18.27 -0.23 -17.82
N PHE A 93 17.32 -0.66 -16.97
CA PHE A 93 15.89 -0.47 -17.21
C PHE A 93 15.53 1.02 -17.25
N ALA A 94 16.00 1.81 -16.30
CA ALA A 94 15.72 3.23 -16.24
C ALA A 94 16.27 3.96 -17.47
N ASN A 95 17.50 3.65 -17.89
CA ASN A 95 18.08 4.24 -19.09
C ASN A 95 17.36 3.82 -20.37
N LYS A 96 16.82 2.61 -20.44
CA LYS A 96 16.09 2.10 -21.60
C LYS A 96 14.68 2.70 -21.72
N TYR A 97 13.96 2.86 -20.60
CA TYR A 97 12.53 3.14 -20.64
C TYR A 97 12.12 4.54 -20.19
N PHE A 98 12.93 5.24 -19.40
CA PHE A 98 12.64 6.59 -18.94
C PHE A 98 13.35 7.65 -19.80
N GLY A 99 12.99 7.70 -21.08
CA GLY A 99 13.45 8.74 -21.99
C GLY A 99 12.54 9.98 -21.97
N ASP A 100 12.60 10.76 -23.04
CA ASP A 100 11.75 11.96 -23.23
C ASP A 100 10.32 11.64 -23.72
N ASN A 101 9.97 10.35 -23.77
CA ASN A 101 8.69 9.83 -24.24
C ASN A 101 7.64 9.76 -23.11
N TYR A 102 7.47 10.83 -22.36
CA TYR A 102 6.48 10.93 -21.29
C TYR A 102 5.37 11.94 -21.61
N ALA A 103 4.19 11.72 -21.04
CA ALA A 103 3.10 12.68 -21.06
C ALA A 103 3.06 13.43 -19.72
N LEU A 104 3.04 14.76 -19.78
CA LEU A 104 2.96 15.62 -18.61
C LEU A 104 1.56 16.24 -18.53
N ILE A 105 0.88 16.01 -17.40
CA ILE A 105 -0.47 16.51 -17.15
C ILE A 105 -0.45 17.43 -15.93
N TYR A 106 -0.80 18.69 -16.14
CA TYR A 106 -0.99 19.66 -15.07
C TYR A 106 -2.47 19.82 -14.73
N LYS A 107 -2.82 19.55 -13.48
CA LYS A 107 -4.13 19.92 -12.93
C LYS A 107 -4.03 21.29 -12.27
N ARG A 108 -4.62 22.27 -12.92
CA ARG A 108 -4.67 23.66 -12.43
C ARG A 108 -6.05 23.99 -11.87
N GLN A 109 -6.11 24.95 -10.96
CA GLN A 109 -7.36 25.49 -10.46
C GLN A 109 -7.95 26.48 -11.47
N GLY A 110 -9.27 26.47 -11.63
CA GLY A 110 -10.00 27.36 -12.53
C GLY A 110 -10.66 26.65 -13.70
N LYS A 111 -11.20 27.43 -14.63
CA LYS A 111 -11.76 26.93 -15.89
C LYS A 111 -10.80 27.24 -17.02
N ASP A 112 -10.57 26.30 -17.91
CA ASP A 112 -9.86 26.55 -19.16
C ASP A 112 -10.83 27.27 -20.12
N PRO A 113 -10.53 28.52 -20.53
CA PRO A 113 -11.37 29.25 -21.51
C PRO A 113 -11.37 28.59 -22.89
N ASN A 114 -10.38 27.74 -23.18
CA ASN A 114 -10.22 27.05 -24.45
C ASN A 114 -10.73 25.60 -24.43
N GLU A 115 -11.50 25.23 -23.40
CA GLU A 115 -12.06 23.90 -23.27
C GLU A 115 -12.93 23.56 -24.49
N LYS A 116 -12.45 22.61 -25.29
CA LYS A 116 -13.22 22.10 -26.43
C LYS A 116 -14.25 21.10 -25.91
N LYS A 117 -15.51 21.44 -25.99
CA LYS A 117 -16.58 20.48 -25.76
C LYS A 117 -16.58 19.45 -26.89
N ILE A 118 -16.37 18.20 -26.52
CA ILE A 118 -16.54 17.09 -27.44
C ILE A 118 -18.00 16.65 -27.36
N ASP A 119 -18.64 16.50 -28.50
CA ASP A 119 -20.00 15.98 -28.56
C ASP A 119 -20.03 14.57 -27.93
N LYS A 120 -20.99 14.36 -27.05
CA LYS A 120 -21.16 13.07 -26.38
C LYS A 120 -21.47 11.99 -27.43
N PRO A 121 -20.63 10.96 -27.58
CA PRO A 121 -20.92 9.89 -28.54
C PRO A 121 -22.24 9.19 -28.18
N LYS A 122 -22.96 8.73 -29.18
CA LYS A 122 -24.13 7.88 -28.96
C LYS A 122 -23.68 6.59 -28.32
N ILE A 123 -24.07 6.38 -27.07
CA ILE A 123 -23.80 5.13 -26.34
C ILE A 123 -24.97 4.21 -26.61
N THR A 124 -24.71 3.04 -27.17
CA THR A 124 -25.73 1.99 -27.32
C THR A 124 -26.17 1.54 -25.92
N PRO A 125 -27.47 1.64 -25.59
CA PRO A 125 -27.94 1.18 -24.29
C PRO A 125 -27.64 -0.31 -24.10
N ILE A 126 -27.00 -0.64 -22.99
CA ILE A 126 -26.80 -2.04 -22.61
C ILE A 126 -28.11 -2.52 -21.98
N VAL A 127 -28.73 -3.50 -22.62
CA VAL A 127 -29.90 -4.19 -22.05
C VAL A 127 -29.40 -5.04 -20.88
N MET A 128 -29.63 -4.54 -19.67
CA MET A 128 -29.32 -5.30 -18.46
C MET A 128 -30.45 -6.28 -18.17
N ASN A 129 -30.17 -7.56 -18.34
CA ASN A 129 -31.09 -8.62 -17.94
C ASN A 129 -30.87 -8.92 -16.45
N ARG A 130 -31.63 -8.23 -15.59
CA ARG A 130 -31.55 -8.41 -14.14
C ARG A 130 -32.31 -9.63 -13.61
N ASP A 131 -33.16 -10.19 -14.42
CA ASP A 131 -34.10 -11.26 -14.04
C ASP A 131 -33.60 -12.65 -14.43
N SER A 132 -32.47 -12.75 -15.13
CA SER A 132 -31.89 -14.04 -15.50
C SER A 132 -30.50 -14.23 -14.86
N SER A 133 -30.28 -15.43 -14.38
CA SER A 133 -29.00 -15.88 -13.84
C SER A 133 -28.43 -16.97 -14.74
N SER A 134 -27.11 -17.02 -14.91
CA SER A 134 -26.45 -18.12 -15.61
C SER A 134 -26.67 -19.44 -14.87
N LEU A 135 -26.55 -20.56 -15.56
CA LEU A 135 -26.61 -21.89 -14.92
C LEU A 135 -25.55 -22.01 -13.82
N PHE A 136 -24.34 -21.54 -14.09
CA PHE A 136 -23.25 -21.53 -13.11
C PHE A 136 -23.61 -20.75 -11.82
N LEU A 137 -24.20 -19.57 -11.95
CA LEU A 137 -24.63 -18.82 -10.77
C LEU A 137 -25.73 -19.55 -9.99
N LYS A 138 -26.67 -20.16 -10.68
CA LYS A 138 -27.74 -20.97 -10.05
C LYS A 138 -27.18 -22.17 -9.30
N GLU A 139 -26.17 -22.86 -9.86
CA GLU A 139 -25.49 -23.98 -9.22
C GLU A 139 -24.76 -23.52 -7.95
N ILE A 140 -24.03 -22.39 -8.01
CA ILE A 140 -23.37 -21.82 -6.83
C ILE A 140 -24.38 -21.45 -5.76
N GLN A 141 -25.47 -20.77 -6.12
CA GLN A 141 -26.53 -20.39 -5.18
C GLN A 141 -27.26 -21.58 -4.56
N ALA A 142 -27.37 -22.68 -5.30
CA ALA A 142 -27.96 -23.92 -4.81
C ALA A 142 -27.01 -24.80 -3.99
N SER A 143 -25.70 -24.49 -4.02
CA SER A 143 -24.70 -25.25 -3.27
C SER A 143 -24.91 -25.10 -1.76
N LYS A 144 -24.90 -26.21 -1.04
CA LYS A 144 -24.96 -26.20 0.42
C LYS A 144 -23.56 -25.92 0.97
N VAL A 145 -23.39 -24.78 1.57
CA VAL A 145 -22.16 -24.43 2.28
C VAL A 145 -22.38 -24.64 3.76
N ALA A 146 -21.46 -25.33 4.42
CA ALA A 146 -21.50 -25.47 5.86
C ALA A 146 -21.34 -24.07 6.52
N PRO A 147 -22.12 -23.74 7.53
CA PRO A 147 -21.97 -22.47 8.25
C PRO A 147 -20.58 -22.42 8.87
N ILE A 148 -19.98 -21.23 8.85
CA ILE A 148 -18.72 -20.96 9.56
C ILE A 148 -19.08 -20.70 11.02
N GLU A 149 -18.62 -21.57 11.90
CA GLU A 149 -18.79 -21.37 13.35
C GLU A 149 -17.81 -20.30 13.84
N PRO A 150 -18.30 -19.28 14.59
CA PRO A 150 -17.43 -18.26 15.12
C PRO A 150 -16.48 -18.82 16.18
N VAL A 151 -15.21 -18.46 16.08
CA VAL A 151 -14.20 -18.78 17.10
C VAL A 151 -14.01 -17.55 17.98
N PHE A 152 -14.45 -17.63 19.23
CA PHE A 152 -14.28 -16.55 20.19
C PHE A 152 -12.99 -16.69 20.96
N LEU A 153 -12.31 -15.56 21.21
CA LEU A 153 -11.12 -15.54 22.07
C LEU A 153 -11.53 -15.73 23.53
N ASP A 154 -10.86 -16.68 24.19
CA ASP A 154 -10.89 -16.79 25.66
C ASP A 154 -9.71 -16.00 26.23
N TYR A 155 -9.98 -14.78 26.70
CA TYR A 155 -8.96 -13.87 27.23
C TYR A 155 -8.16 -14.44 28.41
N SER A 156 -8.65 -15.50 29.04
CA SER A 156 -7.94 -16.16 30.14
C SER A 156 -6.93 -17.20 29.65
N LYS A 157 -7.13 -17.76 28.47
CA LYS A 157 -6.30 -18.85 27.88
C LYS A 157 -5.50 -18.42 26.65
N ASP A 158 -6.12 -17.57 25.81
CA ASP A 158 -5.55 -17.23 24.51
C ASP A 158 -4.58 -16.05 24.57
N LEU A 159 -4.51 -15.35 25.71
CA LEU A 159 -3.62 -14.22 25.94
C LEU A 159 -2.65 -14.49 27.09
N GLN A 160 -1.41 -14.11 26.90
CA GLN A 160 -0.43 -14.03 27.98
C GLN A 160 -0.45 -12.61 28.58
N LYS A 161 -0.59 -12.55 29.90
CA LYS A 161 -0.55 -11.30 30.66
C LYS A 161 0.87 -11.13 31.20
N LEU A 162 1.58 -10.14 30.70
CA LEU A 162 2.93 -9.83 31.08
C LEU A 162 3.00 -8.41 31.67
N THR A 163 4.10 -8.09 32.31
CA THR A 163 4.37 -6.75 32.82
C THR A 163 5.72 -6.29 32.29
N ALA A 164 5.73 -5.18 31.55
CA ALA A 164 6.95 -4.56 31.07
C ALA A 164 7.59 -3.68 32.16
N GLN A 165 8.73 -3.07 31.85
CA GLN A 165 9.36 -2.10 32.75
C GLN A 165 8.38 -0.97 33.08
N SER A 166 8.53 -0.36 34.25
CA SER A 166 7.64 0.69 34.78
C SER A 166 6.19 0.22 35.03
N ASN A 167 6.00 -1.09 35.27
CA ASN A 167 4.69 -1.69 35.57
C ASN A 167 3.63 -1.54 34.46
N ILE A 168 4.05 -1.39 33.22
CA ILE A 168 3.13 -1.31 32.09
C ILE A 168 2.56 -2.72 31.83
N PRO A 169 1.22 -2.91 31.89
CA PRO A 169 0.59 -4.18 31.56
C PRO A 169 0.71 -4.45 30.06
N VAL A 170 1.06 -5.68 29.72
CA VAL A 170 1.18 -6.14 28.33
C VAL A 170 0.27 -7.33 28.11
N LEU A 171 -0.57 -7.27 27.11
CA LEU A 171 -1.32 -8.41 26.60
C LEU A 171 -0.63 -8.93 25.33
N TYR A 172 -0.18 -10.15 25.38
CA TYR A 172 0.54 -10.78 24.26
C TYR A 172 -0.23 -11.98 23.72
N LYS A 173 -0.32 -12.07 22.41
CA LYS A 173 -0.77 -13.25 21.70
C LYS A 173 0.20 -13.55 20.57
N GLU A 174 0.69 -14.78 20.52
CA GLU A 174 1.50 -15.24 19.41
C GLU A 174 0.69 -15.26 18.11
N ASN A 175 1.28 -14.72 17.04
CA ASN A 175 0.72 -14.82 15.71
C ASN A 175 1.21 -16.13 15.07
N THR A 176 0.32 -17.12 14.99
CA THR A 176 0.62 -18.44 14.42
C THR A 176 0.23 -18.57 12.95
N SER A 177 -0.36 -17.54 12.35
CA SER A 177 -0.85 -17.56 10.96
C SER A 177 0.19 -17.05 9.96
N ASN A 178 1.03 -16.12 10.37
CA ASN A 178 2.11 -15.54 9.57
C ASN A 178 3.17 -14.95 10.51
N ASP A 179 4.29 -14.51 9.95
CA ASP A 179 5.42 -13.97 10.72
C ASP A 179 5.29 -12.45 11.01
N LEU A 180 4.10 -11.89 10.87
CA LEU A 180 3.89 -10.47 11.11
C LEU A 180 3.77 -10.16 12.59
N PHE A 181 4.50 -9.15 13.02
CA PHE A 181 4.46 -8.62 14.38
C PHE A 181 3.75 -7.26 14.38
N SER A 182 2.90 -7.03 15.39
CA SER A 182 2.32 -5.72 15.64
C SER A 182 2.44 -5.34 17.12
N LEU A 183 2.73 -4.08 17.39
CA LEU A 183 2.79 -3.51 18.73
C LEU A 183 1.85 -2.31 18.80
N MET A 184 0.95 -2.31 19.78
CA MET A 184 0.01 -1.23 20.02
C MET A 184 0.14 -0.71 21.45
N TYR A 185 0.30 0.60 21.57
CA TYR A 185 0.18 1.29 22.85
C TYR A 185 -1.23 1.88 22.96
N VAL A 186 -1.94 1.52 24.02
CA VAL A 186 -3.29 2.02 24.29
C VAL A 186 -3.24 2.94 25.51
N PHE A 187 -3.79 4.14 25.34
CA PHE A 187 -3.92 5.13 26.41
C PHE A 187 -5.37 5.32 26.76
N ASP A 188 -5.70 5.38 28.07
CA ASP A 188 -7.06 5.60 28.55
C ASP A 188 -7.50 7.06 28.41
N MET A 189 -7.09 7.71 27.33
CA MET A 189 -7.44 9.09 27.00
C MET A 189 -7.48 9.29 25.50
N GLY A 190 -8.35 10.17 25.05
CA GLY A 190 -8.52 10.48 23.64
C GLY A 190 -9.34 11.75 23.44
N THR A 191 -9.91 11.95 22.27
CA THR A 191 -10.66 13.15 21.89
C THR A 191 -11.92 13.38 22.74
N ASN A 192 -12.44 12.35 23.41
CA ASN A 192 -13.53 12.49 24.38
C ASN A 192 -13.09 13.15 25.69
N ASN A 193 -11.81 13.07 26.03
CA ASN A 193 -11.23 13.69 27.21
C ASN A 193 -10.73 15.11 26.90
N ASP A 194 -10.03 15.25 25.76
CA ASP A 194 -9.53 16.55 25.26
C ASP A 194 -9.55 16.56 23.72
N LYS A 195 -10.28 17.51 23.14
CA LYS A 195 -10.39 17.67 21.68
C LYS A 195 -9.05 17.98 21.00
N ALA A 196 -8.09 18.57 21.72
CA ALA A 196 -6.75 18.87 21.18
C ALA A 196 -5.92 17.60 20.93
N MET A 197 -6.24 16.48 21.59
CA MET A 197 -5.53 15.23 21.42
C MET A 197 -5.54 14.70 19.97
N GLY A 198 -6.66 14.82 19.27
CA GLY A 198 -6.74 14.42 17.88
C GLY A 198 -5.73 15.17 17.00
N THR A 199 -5.62 16.48 17.19
CA THR A 199 -4.64 17.31 16.46
C THR A 199 -3.21 16.97 16.88
N ALA A 200 -2.95 16.76 18.16
CA ALA A 200 -1.65 16.41 18.68
C ALA A 200 -1.16 15.06 18.10
N PHE A 201 -2.03 14.06 18.06
CA PHE A 201 -1.70 12.75 17.50
C PHE A 201 -1.46 12.81 15.98
N GLU A 202 -2.29 13.54 15.25
CA GLU A 202 -2.03 13.78 13.82
C GLU A 202 -0.69 14.48 13.59
N TYR A 203 -0.32 15.41 14.47
CA TYR A 203 0.94 16.14 14.38
C TYR A 203 2.16 15.25 14.66
N MET A 204 2.03 14.21 15.48
CA MET A 204 3.12 13.26 15.75
C MET A 204 3.69 12.62 14.47
N LYS A 205 2.89 12.44 13.44
CA LYS A 205 3.33 11.88 12.14
C LYS A 205 4.35 12.77 11.41
N TYR A 206 4.49 14.02 11.83
CA TYR A 206 5.40 15.01 11.24
C TYR A 206 6.62 15.31 12.12
N LEU A 207 6.74 14.61 13.24
CA LEU A 207 7.83 14.81 14.18
C LEU A 207 8.92 13.75 14.02
N GLY A 208 10.15 14.18 14.24
CA GLY A 208 11.27 13.29 14.50
C GLY A 208 11.33 12.92 15.99
N THR A 209 12.41 12.30 16.37
CA THR A 209 12.78 12.05 17.77
C THR A 209 13.97 12.90 18.17
N SER A 210 14.41 12.81 19.42
CA SER A 210 15.66 13.44 19.87
C SER A 210 16.92 12.89 19.18
N LYS A 211 16.82 11.76 18.48
CA LYS A 211 17.95 11.07 17.84
C LYS A 211 17.88 11.02 16.33
N MET A 212 16.68 11.12 15.75
CA MET A 212 16.45 10.94 14.33
C MET A 212 15.46 11.98 13.80
N SER A 213 15.78 12.58 12.67
CA SER A 213 14.84 13.41 11.92
C SER A 213 13.67 12.58 11.39
N LEU A 214 12.57 13.21 10.99
CA LEU A 214 11.44 12.55 10.37
C LEU A 214 11.86 11.76 9.10
N LYS A 215 12.79 12.34 8.33
CA LYS A 215 13.29 11.69 7.10
C LYS A 215 13.99 10.37 7.45
N GLU A 216 14.92 10.40 8.41
CA GLU A 216 15.65 9.21 8.85
C GLU A 216 14.72 8.13 9.43
N ILE A 217 13.71 8.53 10.21
CA ILE A 217 12.70 7.59 10.73
C ILE A 217 11.95 6.91 9.58
N ASN A 218 11.50 7.67 8.59
CA ASN A 218 10.78 7.10 7.46
C ASN A 218 11.67 6.18 6.61
N GLU A 219 12.93 6.52 6.43
CA GLU A 219 13.91 5.66 5.74
C GLU A 219 14.12 4.35 6.50
N GLU A 220 14.27 4.39 7.82
CA GLU A 220 14.43 3.19 8.64
C GLU A 220 13.17 2.34 8.67
N PHE A 221 11.98 2.93 8.78
CA PHE A 221 10.73 2.20 8.68
C PHE A 221 10.57 1.52 7.32
N TYR A 222 10.95 2.20 6.24
CA TYR A 222 10.93 1.62 4.91
C TYR A 222 11.90 0.44 4.77
N LYS A 223 13.13 0.57 5.29
CA LYS A 223 14.13 -0.52 5.29
C LYS A 223 13.66 -1.74 6.09
N LEU A 224 13.01 -1.50 7.22
CA LEU A 224 12.49 -2.56 8.08
C LEU A 224 11.14 -3.13 7.61
N ALA A 225 10.59 -2.61 6.51
CA ALA A 225 9.23 -2.93 6.06
C ALA A 225 8.19 -2.83 7.19
N CYS A 226 8.23 -1.76 7.96
CA CYS A 226 7.29 -1.49 9.02
C CYS A 226 6.69 -0.09 8.88
N TYR A 227 5.61 0.17 9.59
CA TYR A 227 4.96 1.48 9.60
C TYR A 227 4.48 1.83 11.00
N PHE A 228 4.40 3.11 11.27
CA PHE A 228 3.85 3.67 12.48
C PHE A 228 2.56 4.44 12.16
N ASN A 229 1.53 4.21 12.96
CA ASN A 229 0.28 4.95 12.85
C ASN A 229 -0.25 5.32 14.23
N VAL A 230 -0.98 6.43 14.30
CA VAL A 230 -1.68 6.91 15.49
C VAL A 230 -3.13 7.17 15.11
N PHE A 231 -4.08 6.65 15.87
CA PHE A 231 -5.53 6.73 15.60
C PHE A 231 -6.34 6.84 16.91
#